data_125b799d1441bbe6e13a7148e2846660
#
_entry.id   125b799d1441bbe6e13a7148e2846660
#
_cell.length_a   1.000
_cell.length_b   1.000
_cell.length_c   1.000
_cell.angle_alpha   90.00
_cell.angle_beta   90.00
_cell.angle_gamma   90.00
#
_symmetry.space_group_name_H-M   'P 1'
#
loop_
_entity.id
_entity.type
_entity.pdbx_description
1 polymer ?
#
loop_
_entity_poly.entity_id
_entity_poly.type
_entity_poly.pdbx_seq_one_letter_code
_entity_poly.pdbx_strand_id
1 'polypeptide(L)'
;LHRAYFIAYQYGIVKNKTDVLGAIILKWIKASLVRVEQKEGGKIFKKENTVIILTETNTSLISDPKEQKLFDMLYKASKDGILENNEFKDWCSDNYSKILNWFDDIIKDEKQKLTNEGLLILQEKKKFKLFKYNTYLVSRELRQQALEIAGLKKYLLDYTLIKDREAIEVTLFEDYLIYAQMLGIADKVAKQFKELYPHMIEQTC
;
A
#
# COMPACT_ATOMS: atom_id res chain seq x y z
N LEU A 1 1.21 3.89 -7.54
CA LEU A 1 1.40 3.48 -6.15
C LEU A 1 2.81 2.91 -5.93
N HIS A 2 3.29 1.94 -6.74
CA HIS A 2 4.58 1.26 -6.60
C HIS A 2 5.77 2.22 -6.58
N ARG A 3 5.82 3.22 -7.49
CA ARG A 3 6.88 4.24 -7.51
C ARG A 3 6.91 5.05 -6.22
N ALA A 4 5.75 5.53 -5.76
CA ALA A 4 5.67 6.29 -4.52
C ALA A 4 6.14 5.46 -3.32
N TYR A 5 5.76 4.17 -3.26
CA TYR A 5 6.23 3.24 -2.25
C TYR A 5 7.75 3.03 -2.33
N PHE A 6 8.30 2.78 -3.53
CA PHE A 6 9.75 2.63 -3.73
C PHE A 6 10.51 3.84 -3.19
N ILE A 7 10.10 5.04 -3.57
CA ILE A 7 10.73 6.29 -3.13
C ILE A 7 10.61 6.44 -1.61
N ALA A 8 9.41 6.26 -1.06
CA ALA A 8 9.15 6.37 0.38
C ALA A 8 10.00 5.38 1.19
N TYR A 9 10.16 4.15 0.70
CA TYR A 9 10.98 3.13 1.31
C TYR A 9 12.48 3.46 1.24
N GLN A 10 12.99 3.88 0.08
CA GLN A 10 14.40 4.22 -0.12
C GLN A 10 14.84 5.44 0.70
N TYR A 11 13.95 6.41 0.93
CA TYR A 11 14.22 7.60 1.73
C TYR A 11 13.85 7.43 3.23
N GLY A 12 13.43 6.25 3.66
CA GLY A 12 13.09 5.96 5.06
C GLY A 12 11.82 6.66 5.55
N ILE A 13 10.97 7.14 4.61
CA ILE A 13 9.67 7.75 4.92
C ILE A 13 8.70 6.68 5.44
N VAL A 14 8.79 5.46 4.88
CA VAL A 14 8.10 4.25 5.37
C VAL A 14 9.11 3.21 5.83
N LYS A 15 8.72 2.40 6.81
CA LYS A 15 9.58 1.35 7.39
C LYS A 15 9.04 -0.05 7.13
N ASN A 16 7.73 -0.22 7.10
CA ASN A 16 7.09 -1.51 6.95
C ASN A 16 6.86 -1.83 5.48
N LYS A 17 7.36 -2.97 5.03
CA LYS A 17 7.11 -3.44 3.66
C LYS A 17 5.63 -3.79 3.43
N THR A 18 4.92 -4.21 4.47
CA THR A 18 3.52 -4.64 4.39
C THR A 18 2.53 -3.49 4.11
N ASP A 19 2.92 -2.24 4.35
CA ASP A 19 2.03 -1.09 4.17
C ASP A 19 1.54 -0.93 2.73
N VAL A 20 2.39 -1.22 1.73
CA VAL A 20 1.99 -1.17 0.31
C VAL A 20 0.97 -2.25 -0.05
N LEU A 21 1.01 -3.41 0.60
CA LEU A 21 0.04 -4.49 0.38
C LEU A 21 -1.36 -4.03 0.77
N GLY A 22 -1.52 -3.47 1.98
CA GLY A 22 -2.78 -2.91 2.42
C GLY A 22 -3.28 -1.77 1.52
N ALA A 23 -2.37 -0.91 1.04
CA ALA A 23 -2.71 0.17 0.11
C ALA A 23 -3.22 -0.35 -1.25
N ILE A 24 -2.66 -1.46 -1.76
CA ILE A 24 -3.15 -2.10 -2.99
C ILE A 24 -4.55 -2.69 -2.76
N ILE A 25 -4.79 -3.34 -1.64
CA ILE A 25 -6.12 -3.86 -1.30
C ILE A 25 -7.14 -2.73 -1.22
N LEU A 26 -6.83 -1.61 -0.54
CA LEU A 26 -7.71 -0.43 -0.50
C LEU A 26 -7.98 0.14 -1.88
N LYS A 27 -6.96 0.20 -2.75
CA LYS A 27 -7.13 0.59 -4.16
C LYS A 27 -8.11 -0.32 -4.89
N TRP A 28 -8.04 -1.63 -4.67
CA TRP A 28 -8.96 -2.59 -5.28
C TRP A 28 -10.39 -2.45 -4.72
N ILE A 29 -10.55 -2.18 -3.43
CA ILE A 29 -11.86 -1.90 -2.82
C ILE A 29 -12.47 -0.66 -3.47
N LYS A 30 -11.71 0.45 -3.56
CA LYS A 30 -12.16 1.68 -4.24
C LYS A 30 -12.56 1.42 -5.69
N ALA A 31 -11.83 0.58 -6.40
CA ALA A 31 -12.13 0.19 -7.78
C ALA A 31 -13.24 -0.88 -7.90
N SER A 32 -13.88 -1.29 -6.80
CA SER A 32 -14.86 -2.37 -6.75
C SER A 32 -14.36 -3.72 -7.29
N LEU A 33 -13.05 -3.93 -7.32
CA LEU A 33 -12.43 -5.20 -7.71
C LEU A 33 -12.52 -6.27 -6.62
N VAL A 34 -12.52 -5.84 -5.36
CA VAL A 34 -12.78 -6.67 -4.19
C VAL A 34 -13.81 -5.99 -3.31
N ARG A 35 -14.53 -6.76 -2.52
CA ARG A 35 -15.50 -6.26 -1.55
C ARG A 35 -15.10 -6.68 -0.14
N VAL A 36 -15.48 -5.86 0.83
CA VAL A 36 -15.31 -6.15 2.25
C VAL A 36 -16.68 -6.40 2.83
N GLU A 37 -16.83 -7.50 3.55
CA GLU A 37 -18.05 -7.85 4.24
C GLU A 37 -17.75 -8.17 5.71
N GLN A 38 -18.72 -7.88 6.58
CA GLN A 38 -18.67 -8.28 7.97
C GLN A 38 -19.40 -9.62 8.11
N LYS A 39 -18.68 -10.64 8.61
CA LYS A 39 -19.24 -11.95 8.88
C LYS A 39 -19.62 -12.02 10.36
N GLU A 40 -20.88 -12.29 10.68
CA GLU A 40 -21.28 -12.51 12.06
C GLU A 40 -20.49 -13.68 12.65
N GLY A 41 -19.71 -13.41 13.67
CA GLY A 41 -18.99 -14.45 14.42
C GLY A 41 -19.98 -15.36 15.16
N GLY A 42 -19.65 -16.67 15.21
CA GLY A 42 -20.51 -17.71 15.78
C GLY A 42 -21.05 -17.42 17.18
N LYS A 43 -22.10 -18.11 17.55
CA LYS A 43 -23.05 -17.91 18.68
C LYS A 43 -22.47 -17.64 20.09
N ILE A 44 -21.16 -17.77 20.30
CA ILE A 44 -20.55 -17.68 21.64
C ILE A 44 -19.67 -16.44 21.84
N PHE A 45 -19.05 -15.89 20.78
CA PHE A 45 -18.28 -14.65 20.84
C PHE A 45 -18.65 -13.78 19.63
N LYS A 46 -19.37 -12.68 19.87
CA LYS A 46 -19.65 -11.61 18.88
C LYS A 46 -18.36 -10.85 18.53
N LYS A 47 -17.40 -11.47 17.86
CA LYS A 47 -16.36 -10.78 17.14
C LYS A 47 -16.81 -10.70 15.68
N GLU A 48 -17.16 -9.52 15.25
CA GLU A 48 -17.34 -9.21 13.83
C GLU A 48 -16.02 -9.50 13.12
N ASN A 49 -16.02 -10.50 12.26
CA ASN A 49 -14.85 -10.81 11.44
C ASN A 49 -15.03 -10.15 10.08
N THR A 50 -14.19 -9.20 9.78
CA THR A 50 -14.11 -8.61 8.45
C THR A 50 -13.48 -9.61 7.49
N VAL A 51 -14.13 -9.86 6.35
CA VAL A 51 -13.64 -10.73 5.28
C VAL A 51 -13.50 -9.96 3.97
N ILE A 52 -12.56 -10.37 3.13
CA ILE A 52 -12.34 -9.81 1.80
C ILE A 52 -12.87 -10.81 0.78
N ILE A 53 -13.84 -10.40 -0.04
CA ILE A 53 -14.39 -11.20 -1.12
C ILE A 53 -13.58 -10.98 -2.39
N LEU A 54 -12.92 -12.04 -2.86
CA LEU A 54 -12.08 -12.09 -4.04
C LEU A 54 -12.84 -12.83 -5.14
N THR A 55 -13.04 -12.21 -6.30
CA THR A 55 -13.76 -12.85 -7.42
C THR A 55 -12.81 -13.06 -8.58
N GLU A 56 -12.63 -14.28 -9.06
CA GLU A 56 -11.73 -14.63 -10.18
C GLU A 56 -11.99 -13.81 -11.44
N THR A 57 -13.25 -13.48 -11.72
CA THR A 57 -13.65 -12.67 -12.88
C THR A 57 -13.01 -11.28 -12.89
N ASN A 58 -12.58 -10.78 -11.74
CA ASN A 58 -12.00 -9.45 -11.61
C ASN A 58 -10.49 -9.41 -11.88
N THR A 59 -9.81 -10.56 -12.01
CA THR A 59 -8.36 -10.60 -12.27
C THR A 59 -7.98 -9.95 -13.58
N SER A 60 -8.82 -10.06 -14.62
CA SER A 60 -8.59 -9.43 -15.93
C SER A 60 -8.62 -7.90 -15.89
N LEU A 61 -9.18 -7.31 -14.84
CA LEU A 61 -9.25 -5.86 -14.63
C LEU A 61 -8.00 -5.30 -13.93
N ILE A 62 -7.14 -6.17 -13.39
CA ILE A 62 -5.89 -5.78 -12.77
C ILE A 62 -4.81 -5.74 -13.84
N SER A 63 -4.48 -4.54 -14.32
CA SER A 63 -3.51 -4.35 -15.40
C SER A 63 -2.04 -4.50 -14.98
N ASP A 64 -1.73 -4.31 -13.70
CA ASP A 64 -0.36 -4.41 -13.20
C ASP A 64 -0.01 -5.85 -12.84
N PRO A 65 1.03 -6.46 -13.46
CA PRO A 65 1.40 -7.86 -13.22
C PRO A 65 1.80 -8.16 -11.76
N LYS A 66 2.32 -7.18 -11.02
CA LYS A 66 2.68 -7.35 -9.61
C LYS A 66 1.43 -7.40 -8.75
N GLU A 67 0.45 -6.54 -9.05
CA GLU A 67 -0.84 -6.56 -8.37
C GLU A 67 -1.61 -7.84 -8.71
N GLN A 68 -1.56 -8.32 -9.97
CA GLN A 68 -2.17 -9.59 -10.36
C GLN A 68 -1.56 -10.77 -9.59
N LYS A 69 -0.23 -10.81 -9.48
CA LYS A 69 0.48 -11.83 -8.67
C LYS A 69 0.07 -11.78 -7.19
N LEU A 70 -0.15 -10.58 -6.64
CA LEU A 70 -0.65 -10.42 -5.28
C LEU A 70 -2.07 -10.95 -5.15
N PHE A 71 -2.96 -10.62 -6.09
CA PHE A 71 -4.33 -11.14 -6.11
C PHE A 71 -4.35 -12.67 -6.11
N ASP A 72 -3.54 -13.31 -6.96
CA ASP A 72 -3.42 -14.76 -7.02
C ASP A 72 -2.93 -15.38 -5.70
N MET A 73 -2.04 -14.70 -4.98
CA MET A 73 -1.58 -15.15 -3.67
C MET A 73 -2.70 -15.07 -2.62
N LEU A 74 -3.47 -13.97 -2.61
CA LEU A 74 -4.61 -13.79 -1.70
C LEU A 74 -5.73 -14.79 -2.00
N TYR A 75 -6.02 -15.00 -3.29
CA TYR A 75 -7.04 -15.98 -3.72
C TYR A 75 -6.65 -17.41 -3.32
N LYS A 76 -5.37 -17.78 -3.46
CA LYS A 76 -4.88 -19.09 -2.99
C LYS A 76 -4.93 -19.25 -1.47
N ALA A 77 -4.73 -18.15 -0.74
CA ALA A 77 -4.83 -18.16 0.73
C ALA A 77 -6.27 -18.37 1.21
N SER A 78 -7.24 -17.78 0.52
CA SER A 78 -8.67 -17.87 0.87
C SER A 78 -9.31 -19.23 0.57
N LYS A 79 -8.72 -20.01 -0.35
CA LYS A 79 -9.22 -21.33 -0.82
C LYS A 79 -10.56 -21.28 -1.57
N ASP A 80 -11.50 -20.46 -1.14
CA ASP A 80 -12.87 -20.34 -1.65
C ASP A 80 -13.22 -18.93 -2.19
N GLY A 81 -12.23 -18.02 -2.21
CA GLY A 81 -12.43 -16.64 -2.62
C GLY A 81 -12.91 -15.71 -1.50
N ILE A 82 -13.10 -16.23 -0.27
CA ILE A 82 -13.48 -15.44 0.91
C ILE A 82 -12.30 -15.44 1.87
N LEU A 83 -11.50 -14.38 1.85
CA LEU A 83 -10.28 -14.29 2.65
C LEU A 83 -10.58 -13.80 4.06
N GLU A 84 -10.40 -14.65 5.05
CA GLU A 84 -10.49 -14.34 6.47
C GLU A 84 -9.14 -13.85 7.02
N ASN A 85 -9.18 -13.08 8.12
CA ASN A 85 -7.97 -12.44 8.70
C ASN A 85 -6.82 -13.42 9.00
N ASN A 86 -7.12 -14.64 9.41
CA ASN A 86 -6.10 -15.62 9.76
C ASN A 86 -5.55 -16.37 8.55
N GLU A 87 -6.36 -16.59 7.51
CA GLU A 87 -5.98 -17.42 6.35
C GLU A 87 -4.77 -16.83 5.62
N PHE A 88 -4.76 -15.51 5.39
CA PHE A 88 -3.62 -14.88 4.74
C PHE A 88 -2.37 -14.90 5.62
N LYS A 89 -2.53 -14.73 6.93
CA LYS A 89 -1.42 -14.81 7.88
C LYS A 89 -0.78 -16.21 7.89
N ASP A 90 -1.62 -17.25 7.94
CA ASP A 90 -1.18 -18.65 7.94
C ASP A 90 -0.51 -18.98 6.60
N TRP A 91 -1.13 -18.57 5.49
CA TRP A 91 -0.53 -18.73 4.16
C TRP A 91 0.83 -18.04 4.04
N CYS A 92 0.99 -16.82 4.57
CA CYS A 92 2.27 -16.10 4.57
C CYS A 92 3.34 -16.81 5.39
N SER A 93 2.98 -17.47 6.50
CA SER A 93 3.92 -18.28 7.29
C SER A 93 4.48 -19.44 6.48
N ASP A 94 3.63 -20.12 5.72
CA ASP A 94 4.04 -21.26 4.89
C ASP A 94 4.71 -20.82 3.58
N ASN A 95 4.45 -19.60 3.11
CA ASN A 95 4.94 -19.08 1.83
C ASN A 95 5.78 -17.81 1.98
N TYR A 96 6.50 -17.67 3.10
CA TYR A 96 7.26 -16.47 3.45
C TYR A 96 8.19 -15.99 2.34
N SER A 97 8.92 -16.89 1.69
CA SER A 97 9.80 -16.55 0.58
C SER A 97 9.06 -15.97 -0.63
N LYS A 98 7.83 -16.41 -0.91
CA LYS A 98 7.04 -15.91 -2.04
C LYS A 98 6.61 -14.46 -1.80
N ILE A 99 6.18 -14.13 -0.60
CA ILE A 99 5.78 -12.77 -0.26
C ILE A 99 6.98 -11.82 -0.20
N LEU A 100 8.12 -12.26 0.33
CA LEU A 100 9.36 -11.46 0.29
C LEU A 100 9.81 -11.19 -1.14
N ASN A 101 9.85 -12.22 -1.99
CA ASN A 101 10.22 -12.07 -3.40
C ASN A 101 9.27 -11.10 -4.13
N TRP A 102 7.99 -11.10 -3.78
CA TRP A 102 7.03 -10.15 -4.36
C TRP A 102 7.38 -8.70 -4.02
N PHE A 103 7.73 -8.39 -2.75
CA PHE A 103 8.20 -7.06 -2.36
C PHE A 103 9.50 -6.69 -3.07
N ASP A 104 10.45 -7.60 -3.16
CA ASP A 104 11.73 -7.36 -3.80
C ASP A 104 11.58 -7.16 -5.31
N ASP A 105 10.63 -7.86 -5.95
CA ASP A 105 10.27 -7.67 -7.36
C ASP A 105 9.73 -6.24 -7.61
N ILE A 106 8.89 -5.69 -6.73
CA ILE A 106 8.42 -4.30 -6.85
C ILE A 106 9.61 -3.33 -6.78
N ILE A 107 10.47 -3.50 -5.77
CA ILE A 107 11.65 -2.64 -5.58
C ILE A 107 12.59 -2.70 -6.78
N LYS A 108 12.85 -3.91 -7.30
CA LYS A 108 13.71 -4.13 -8.46
C LYS A 108 13.14 -3.49 -9.72
N ASP A 109 11.86 -3.67 -9.99
CA ASP A 109 11.21 -3.13 -11.17
C ASP A 109 11.18 -1.60 -11.17
N GLU A 110 10.80 -0.99 -10.04
CA GLU A 110 10.78 0.48 -9.94
C GLU A 110 12.18 1.07 -10.04
N LYS A 111 13.17 0.41 -9.46
CA LYS A 111 14.58 0.79 -9.60
C LYS A 111 15.02 0.75 -11.06
N GLN A 112 14.65 -0.30 -11.80
CA GLN A 112 14.97 -0.43 -13.22
C GLN A 112 14.27 0.65 -14.06
N LYS A 113 12.99 0.93 -13.82
CA LYS A 113 12.24 2.01 -14.48
C LYS A 113 12.91 3.37 -14.25
N LEU A 114 13.23 3.70 -13.00
CA LEU A 114 13.89 4.96 -12.65
C LEU A 114 15.31 5.08 -13.27
N THR A 115 16.01 3.96 -13.43
CA THR A 115 17.29 3.92 -14.13
C THR A 115 17.11 4.18 -15.62
N ASN A 116 16.14 3.56 -16.26
CA ASN A 116 15.82 3.77 -17.67
C ASN A 116 15.36 5.20 -17.96
N GLU A 117 14.68 5.84 -17.02
CA GLU A 117 14.26 7.24 -17.07
C GLU A 117 15.40 8.23 -16.77
N GLY A 118 16.59 7.75 -16.39
CA GLY A 118 17.73 8.61 -16.05
C GLY A 118 17.60 9.29 -14.66
N LEU A 119 16.63 8.89 -13.86
CA LEU A 119 16.40 9.43 -12.51
C LEU A 119 17.32 8.78 -11.47
N LEU A 120 17.78 7.55 -11.75
CA LEU A 120 18.85 6.85 -11.02
C LEU A 120 19.98 6.53 -11.99
N ILE A 121 21.17 7.02 -11.71
CA ILE A 121 22.35 6.79 -12.53
C ILE A 121 23.30 5.85 -11.80
N LEU A 122 23.56 4.68 -12.38
CA LEU A 122 24.50 3.72 -11.81
C LEU A 122 25.92 4.28 -11.87
N GLN A 123 26.60 4.31 -10.73
CA GLN A 123 28.00 4.70 -10.62
C GLN A 123 28.83 3.60 -9.97
N GLU A 124 29.93 3.24 -10.60
CA GLU A 124 30.95 2.41 -9.98
C GLU A 124 31.85 3.31 -9.10
N LYS A 125 31.95 3.02 -7.83
CA LYS A 125 32.87 3.66 -6.89
C LYS A 125 33.93 2.67 -6.42
N LYS A 126 35.14 3.17 -6.16
CA LYS A 126 36.24 2.39 -5.59
C LYS A 126 36.44 2.75 -4.13
N LYS A 127 36.52 1.75 -3.27
CA LYS A 127 36.91 1.90 -1.86
C LYS A 127 38.27 1.29 -1.66
N PHE A 128 39.23 2.06 -1.07
CA PHE A 128 40.60 1.66 -0.83
C PHE A 128 41.38 1.13 -2.04
N LYS A 129 41.10 1.71 -3.26
CA LYS A 129 41.72 1.31 -4.54
C LYS A 129 41.52 -0.15 -5.00
N LEU A 130 41.00 -1.04 -4.14
CA LEU A 130 40.89 -2.48 -4.37
C LEU A 130 39.44 -2.97 -4.52
N PHE A 131 38.48 -2.34 -3.85
CA PHE A 131 37.10 -2.81 -3.87
C PHE A 131 36.24 -1.90 -4.70
N LYS A 132 35.66 -2.43 -5.77
CA LYS A 132 34.65 -1.78 -6.59
C LYS A 132 33.28 -2.07 -6.01
N TYR A 133 32.43 -1.06 -5.90
CA TYR A 133 31.02 -1.23 -5.53
C TYR A 133 30.14 -0.30 -6.35
N ASN A 134 28.95 -0.77 -6.64
CA ASN A 134 27.96 -0.02 -7.36
C ASN A 134 27.15 0.85 -6.40
N THR A 135 26.96 2.11 -6.76
CA THR A 135 26.09 3.06 -6.08
C THR A 135 25.20 3.74 -7.10
N TYR A 136 24.21 4.49 -6.65
CA TYR A 136 23.35 5.27 -7.53
C TYR A 136 23.49 6.76 -7.21
N LEU A 137 23.68 7.56 -8.27
CA LEU A 137 23.46 8.98 -8.21
C LEU A 137 21.98 9.24 -8.43
N VAL A 138 21.39 10.00 -7.52
CA VAL A 138 19.97 10.36 -7.55
C VAL A 138 19.81 11.72 -8.21
N SER A 139 18.93 11.81 -9.22
CA SER A 139 18.61 13.07 -9.90
C SER A 139 17.95 14.08 -8.95
N ARG A 140 18.00 15.38 -9.34
CA ARG A 140 17.29 16.44 -8.60
C ARG A 140 15.78 16.21 -8.60
N GLU A 141 15.25 15.73 -9.70
CA GLU A 141 13.82 15.42 -9.87
C GLU A 141 13.37 14.32 -8.91
N LEU A 142 14.13 13.23 -8.80
CA LEU A 142 13.76 12.13 -7.88
C LEU A 142 13.83 12.57 -6.41
N ARG A 143 14.76 13.48 -6.06
CA ARG A 143 14.80 14.09 -4.72
C ARG A 143 13.57 14.94 -4.46
N GLN A 144 13.11 15.69 -5.48
CA GLN A 144 11.91 16.51 -5.38
C GLN A 144 10.67 15.61 -5.16
N GLN A 145 10.53 14.51 -5.89
CA GLN A 145 9.47 13.54 -5.68
C GLN A 145 9.47 12.96 -4.25
N ALA A 146 10.66 12.72 -3.69
CA ALA A 146 10.76 12.26 -2.30
C ALA A 146 10.29 13.33 -1.29
N LEU A 147 10.59 14.60 -1.53
CA LEU A 147 10.11 15.71 -0.70
C LEU A 147 8.59 15.86 -0.81
N GLU A 148 8.01 15.69 -1.98
CA GLU A 148 6.56 15.71 -2.20
C GLU A 148 5.85 14.58 -1.44
N ILE A 149 6.40 13.36 -1.47
CA ILE A 149 5.87 12.22 -0.72
C ILE A 149 5.97 12.48 0.80
N ALA A 150 7.08 13.03 1.27
CA ALA A 150 7.23 13.40 2.68
C ALA A 150 6.26 14.53 3.07
N GLY A 151 6.07 15.49 2.18
CA GLY A 151 5.08 16.57 2.32
C GLY A 151 3.65 16.04 2.38
N LEU A 152 3.30 15.09 1.50
CA LEU A 152 2.00 14.41 1.53
C LEU A 152 1.78 13.69 2.87
N LYS A 153 2.78 12.96 3.38
CA LYS A 153 2.68 12.30 4.69
C LYS A 153 2.40 13.32 5.81
N LYS A 154 3.13 14.43 5.82
CA LYS A 154 2.90 15.50 6.79
C LYS A 154 1.52 16.12 6.62
N TYR A 155 1.12 16.45 5.40
CA TYR A 155 -0.20 16.98 5.08
C TYR A 155 -1.31 16.07 5.61
N LEU A 156 -1.24 14.77 5.36
CA LEU A 156 -2.23 13.80 5.84
C LEU A 156 -2.26 13.70 7.37
N LEU A 157 -1.13 13.85 8.05
CA LEU A 157 -1.07 13.89 9.50
C LEU A 157 -1.63 15.20 10.09
N ASP A 158 -1.39 16.32 9.42
CA ASP A 158 -1.86 17.63 9.83
C ASP A 158 -3.30 17.91 9.35
N TYR A 159 -3.81 17.06 8.43
CA TYR A 159 -5.12 17.19 7.77
C TYR A 159 -6.26 17.40 8.75
N THR A 160 -6.16 16.90 9.92
CA THR A 160 -7.19 16.85 10.95
C THR A 160 -7.15 18.01 11.93
N LEU A 161 -6.12 18.84 11.85
CA LEU A 161 -6.04 20.05 12.68
C LEU A 161 -6.92 21.19 12.12
N ILE A 162 -7.45 21.04 10.91
CA ILE A 162 -8.24 22.10 10.23
C ILE A 162 -9.73 21.72 10.32
N LYS A 163 -10.50 22.49 11.11
CA LYS A 163 -11.91 22.23 11.39
C LYS A 163 -12.89 22.63 10.26
N ASP A 164 -12.47 23.50 9.34
CA ASP A 164 -13.33 24.03 8.27
C ASP A 164 -12.88 23.46 6.91
N ARG A 165 -13.43 22.30 6.53
CA ARG A 165 -13.12 21.67 5.26
C ARG A 165 -14.34 21.53 4.38
N GLU A 166 -14.13 21.76 3.08
CA GLU A 166 -15.18 21.72 2.06
C GLU A 166 -15.55 20.27 1.68
N ALA A 167 -16.78 20.08 1.19
CA ALA A 167 -17.32 18.78 0.78
C ALA A 167 -16.45 18.04 -0.29
N ILE A 168 -15.64 18.77 -1.07
CA ILE A 168 -14.74 18.20 -2.09
C ILE A 168 -13.62 17.34 -1.45
N GLU A 169 -13.19 17.67 -0.25
CA GLU A 169 -12.14 16.92 0.47
C GLU A 169 -12.64 15.58 0.98
N VAL A 170 -13.93 15.47 1.22
CA VAL A 170 -14.59 14.22 1.59
C VAL A 170 -14.54 13.23 0.42
N THR A 171 -14.73 13.70 -0.81
CA THR A 171 -14.66 12.88 -2.04
C THR A 171 -13.25 12.32 -2.26
N LEU A 172 -12.20 13.01 -1.79
CA LEU A 172 -10.81 12.56 -1.90
C LEU A 172 -10.37 11.63 -0.75
N PHE A 173 -11.24 11.40 0.25
CA PHE A 173 -10.87 10.64 1.44
C PHE A 173 -10.37 9.23 1.13
N GLU A 174 -11.01 8.53 0.19
CA GLU A 174 -10.58 7.18 -0.21
C GLU A 174 -9.17 7.18 -0.79
N ASP A 175 -8.84 8.18 -1.63
CA ASP A 175 -7.48 8.34 -2.15
C ASP A 175 -6.48 8.66 -1.04
N TYR A 176 -6.86 9.53 -0.13
CA TYR A 176 -6.03 9.86 1.04
C TYR A 176 -5.78 8.62 1.92
N LEU A 177 -6.78 7.76 2.09
CA LEU A 177 -6.65 6.55 2.88
C LEU A 177 -5.70 5.53 2.22
N ILE A 178 -5.75 5.39 0.90
CA ILE A 178 -4.80 4.55 0.15
C ILE A 178 -3.36 5.02 0.36
N TYR A 179 -3.10 6.32 0.22
CA TYR A 179 -1.76 6.86 0.45
C TYR A 179 -1.38 6.85 1.93
N ALA A 180 -2.31 7.11 2.84
CA ALA A 180 -2.08 7.01 4.28
C ALA A 180 -1.66 5.59 4.68
N GLN A 181 -2.31 4.56 4.10
CA GLN A 181 -1.95 3.15 4.30
C GLN A 181 -0.54 2.87 3.78
N MET A 182 -0.22 3.28 2.54
CA MET A 182 1.12 3.13 1.98
C MET A 182 2.19 3.81 2.84
N LEU A 183 1.86 4.96 3.42
CA LEU A 183 2.76 5.75 4.26
C LEU A 183 2.78 5.31 5.74
N GLY A 184 2.04 4.27 6.11
CA GLY A 184 2.00 3.70 7.47
C GLY A 184 1.33 4.59 8.51
N ILE A 185 0.34 5.38 8.11
CA ILE A 185 -0.40 6.33 8.96
C ILE A 185 -1.92 6.22 8.84
N ALA A 186 -2.44 5.15 8.20
CA ALA A 186 -3.87 5.00 7.93
C ALA A 186 -4.74 5.07 9.20
N ASP A 187 -4.35 4.40 10.28
CA ASP A 187 -5.11 4.39 11.53
C ASP A 187 -5.30 5.80 12.12
N LYS A 188 -4.26 6.64 12.01
CA LYS A 188 -4.33 8.03 12.48
C LYS A 188 -5.29 8.83 11.62
N VAL A 189 -5.16 8.72 10.29
CA VAL A 189 -6.00 9.44 9.33
C VAL A 189 -7.47 9.00 9.46
N ALA A 190 -7.74 7.70 9.53
CA ALA A 190 -9.08 7.15 9.68
C ALA A 190 -9.74 7.60 11.00
N LYS A 191 -9.01 7.51 12.12
CA LYS A 191 -9.50 7.96 13.42
C LYS A 191 -9.91 9.43 13.40
N GLN A 192 -9.06 10.26 12.85
CA GLN A 192 -9.26 11.69 12.78
C GLN A 192 -10.43 12.06 11.86
N PHE A 193 -10.57 11.36 10.71
CA PHE A 193 -11.71 11.54 9.81
C PHE A 193 -13.03 11.18 10.51
N LYS A 194 -13.05 10.09 11.29
CA LYS A 194 -14.22 9.70 12.08
C LYS A 194 -14.63 10.76 13.11
N GLU A 195 -13.67 11.44 13.72
CA GLU A 195 -13.93 12.52 14.67
C GLU A 195 -14.53 13.76 14.00
N LEU A 196 -14.15 14.06 12.74
CA LEU A 196 -14.65 15.20 11.97
C LEU A 196 -15.98 14.93 11.29
N TYR A 197 -16.21 13.72 10.81
CA TYR A 197 -17.36 13.31 10.01
C TYR A 197 -18.02 12.02 10.53
N PRO A 198 -18.57 12.03 11.76
CA PRO A 198 -19.08 10.82 12.40
C PRO A 198 -20.21 10.14 11.61
N HIS A 199 -21.03 10.91 10.88
CA HIS A 199 -22.19 10.38 10.14
C HIS A 199 -21.83 9.75 8.79
N MET A 200 -20.63 9.96 8.25
CA MET A 200 -20.26 9.44 6.93
C MET A 200 -19.76 7.99 6.97
N ILE A 201 -19.20 7.57 8.09
CA ILE A 201 -18.69 6.19 8.26
C ILE A 201 -19.85 5.21 8.51
N GLU A 202 -20.96 5.66 9.07
CA GLU A 202 -22.15 4.83 9.28
C GLU A 202 -22.86 4.44 7.97
N GLN A 203 -22.58 5.13 6.86
CA GLN A 203 -23.15 4.82 5.53
C GLN A 203 -22.25 3.93 4.67
N THR A 204 -21.02 3.67 5.11
CA THR A 204 -20.00 2.90 4.34
C THR A 204 -19.67 1.55 5.00
N CYS A 205 -20.30 1.25 6.16
CA CYS A 205 -20.18 -0.04 6.86
C CYS A 205 -21.39 -0.92 6.63
#